data_3da865480fba528da990970f2b1f5cf6
#
_entry.id   3da865480fba528da990970f2b1f5cf6
#
_cell.length_a   1.000
_cell.length_b   1.000
_cell.length_c   1.000
_cell.angle_alpha   90.00
_cell.angle_beta   90.00
_cell.angle_gamma   90.00
#
_symmetry.space_group_name_H-M   'P 1'
#
loop_
_entity.id
_entity.type
_entity.pdbx_description
1 polymer ?
#
loop_
_entity_poly.entity_id
_entity_poly.type
_entity_poly.pdbx_seq_one_letter_code
_entity_poly.pdbx_strand_id
1 'polypeptide(L)'
;MDIKVGICGASGKMGRSIIKVVHADKDLRLSGALEASNNPFLGKDSGVIAGIGSLGTNITDKRDLFFNNLDVVIDFSSTDAISENLKAAVELNCSYVLGTTGLDNDLIDLINTCS
;
A
#
# COMPACT_ATOMS: atom_id res chain seq x y z
N MET A 1 1.17 -17.40 7.38
CA MET A 1 1.37 -16.18 8.19
C MET A 1 1.12 -14.98 7.29
N ASP A 2 0.27 -14.06 7.76
CA ASP A 2 -0.11 -12.92 6.93
C ASP A 2 0.91 -11.81 6.99
N ILE A 3 1.37 -11.38 5.82
CA ILE A 3 2.24 -10.22 5.69
C ILE A 3 1.34 -9.01 5.50
N LYS A 4 1.46 -8.02 6.37
CA LYS A 4 0.63 -6.81 6.36
C LYS A 4 1.24 -5.78 5.42
N VAL A 5 0.52 -5.50 4.34
CA VAL A 5 0.97 -4.64 3.26
C VAL A 5 0.24 -3.31 3.28
N GLY A 6 0.99 -2.21 3.19
CA GLY A 6 0.43 -0.88 2.98
C GLY A 6 0.78 -0.39 1.59
N ILE A 7 -0.14 0.34 0.97
CA ILE A 7 0.06 0.88 -0.38
C ILE A 7 -0.09 2.39 -0.36
N CYS A 8 0.96 3.10 -0.77
CA CYS A 8 0.93 4.54 -0.98
C CYS A 8 0.59 4.82 -2.44
N GLY A 9 -0.31 5.76 -2.68
CA GLY A 9 -0.86 5.99 -4.01
C GLY A 9 -1.95 4.97 -4.33
N ALA A 10 -2.72 4.57 -3.33
CA ALA A 10 -3.65 3.44 -3.39
C ALA A 10 -4.77 3.62 -4.41
N SER A 11 -5.23 4.85 -4.65
CA SER A 11 -6.33 5.11 -5.58
C SER A 11 -5.89 5.31 -7.02
N GLY A 12 -4.58 5.39 -7.26
CA GLY A 12 -4.05 5.49 -8.61
C GLY A 12 -4.21 4.18 -9.37
N LYS A 13 -3.96 4.23 -10.67
CA LYS A 13 -4.11 3.05 -11.52
C LYS A 13 -3.24 1.89 -11.05
N MET A 14 -1.97 2.16 -10.74
CA MET A 14 -1.04 1.15 -10.27
C MET A 14 -1.42 0.65 -8.88
N GLY A 15 -1.80 1.57 -7.99
CA GLY A 15 -2.23 1.22 -6.64
C GLY A 15 -3.42 0.29 -6.64
N ARG A 16 -4.43 0.58 -7.45
CA ARG A 16 -5.62 -0.27 -7.56
C ARG A 16 -5.29 -1.66 -8.09
N SER A 17 -4.38 -1.74 -9.06
CA SER A 17 -3.94 -3.03 -9.59
C SER A 17 -3.21 -3.85 -8.54
N ILE A 18 -2.36 -3.24 -7.74
CA ILE A 18 -1.63 -3.94 -6.69
C ILE A 18 -2.55 -4.38 -5.55
N ILE A 19 -3.58 -3.62 -5.25
CA ILE A 19 -4.59 -4.04 -4.26
C ILE A 19 -5.20 -5.38 -4.67
N LYS A 20 -5.52 -5.54 -5.95
CA LYS A 20 -6.06 -6.79 -6.48
C LYS A 20 -5.07 -7.94 -6.33
N VAL A 21 -3.79 -7.69 -6.63
CA VAL A 21 -2.74 -8.69 -6.52
C VAL A 21 -2.55 -9.12 -5.07
N VAL A 22 -2.50 -8.17 -4.14
CA VAL A 22 -2.36 -8.46 -2.71
C VAL A 22 -3.55 -9.27 -2.21
N HIS A 23 -4.76 -8.87 -2.61
CA HIS A 23 -5.97 -9.57 -2.18
C HIS A 23 -6.02 -11.01 -2.68
N ALA A 24 -5.49 -11.26 -3.88
CA ALA A 24 -5.49 -12.60 -4.48
C ALA A 24 -4.46 -13.53 -3.83
N ASP A 25 -3.46 -12.99 -3.13
CA ASP A 25 -2.40 -13.79 -2.52
C ASP A 25 -2.78 -14.13 -1.07
N LYS A 26 -2.79 -15.42 -0.75
CA LYS A 26 -3.24 -15.89 0.57
C LYS A 26 -2.29 -15.52 1.70
N ASP A 27 -1.03 -15.21 1.39
CA ASP A 27 -0.01 -14.86 2.38
C ASP A 27 0.11 -13.36 2.62
N LEU A 28 -0.59 -12.56 1.83
CA LEU A 28 -0.57 -11.10 1.93
C LEU A 28 -1.91 -10.57 2.40
N ARG A 29 -1.87 -9.49 3.17
CA ARG A 29 -3.07 -8.83 3.67
C ARG A 29 -2.93 -7.33 3.50
N LEU A 30 -3.89 -6.71 2.81
CA LEU A 30 -3.91 -5.26 2.70
C LEU A 30 -4.29 -4.67 4.06
N SER A 31 -3.40 -3.88 4.65
CA SER A 31 -3.57 -3.32 5.99
C SER A 31 -3.44 -1.81 6.04
N GLY A 32 -3.13 -1.16 4.92
CA GLY A 32 -3.07 0.29 4.83
C GLY A 32 -3.18 0.77 3.40
N ALA A 33 -3.81 1.93 3.23
CA ALA A 33 -3.95 2.58 1.93
C ALA A 33 -3.81 4.10 2.13
N LEU A 34 -2.76 4.68 1.55
CA LEU A 34 -2.42 6.09 1.76
C LEU A 34 -2.57 6.88 0.47
N GLU A 35 -3.12 8.10 0.60
CA GLU A 35 -3.20 9.05 -0.50
C GLU A 35 -2.93 10.47 -0.02
N ALA A 36 -2.77 11.39 -0.98
CA ALA A 36 -2.56 12.79 -0.67
C ALA A 36 -3.82 13.42 -0.04
N SER A 37 -3.62 14.51 0.70
CA SER A 37 -4.70 15.16 1.45
C SER A 37 -5.81 15.74 0.58
N ASN A 38 -5.55 15.95 -0.71
CA ASN A 38 -6.56 16.46 -1.65
C ASN A 38 -7.22 15.37 -2.48
N ASN A 39 -6.99 14.11 -2.16
CA ASN A 39 -7.51 12.99 -2.94
C ASN A 39 -9.02 12.84 -2.71
N PRO A 40 -9.84 12.71 -3.78
CA PRO A 40 -11.29 12.60 -3.64
C PRO A 40 -11.77 11.28 -3.03
N PHE A 41 -10.90 10.27 -2.95
CA PHE A 41 -11.27 8.95 -2.42
C PHE A 41 -10.94 8.77 -0.95
N LEU A 42 -10.50 9.82 -0.25
CA LEU A 42 -10.23 9.73 1.19
C LEU A 42 -11.47 9.25 1.95
N GLY A 43 -11.27 8.32 2.86
CA GLY A 43 -12.35 7.73 3.66
C GLY A 43 -13.10 6.60 2.97
N LYS A 44 -12.84 6.37 1.70
CA LYS A 44 -13.48 5.28 0.95
C LYS A 44 -12.72 3.98 1.12
N ASP A 45 -13.45 2.87 1.05
CA ASP A 45 -12.83 1.53 1.15
C ASP A 45 -11.94 1.27 -0.06
N SER A 46 -10.71 0.87 0.19
CA SER A 46 -9.72 0.65 -0.87
C SER A 46 -10.09 -0.50 -1.80
N GLY A 47 -10.75 -1.52 -1.29
CA GLY A 47 -11.20 -2.64 -2.11
C GLY A 47 -12.33 -2.23 -3.05
N VAL A 48 -13.25 -1.40 -2.57
CA VAL A 48 -14.33 -0.86 -3.39
C VAL A 48 -13.76 -0.02 -4.54
N ILE A 49 -12.79 0.84 -4.25
CA ILE A 49 -12.14 1.66 -5.28
C ILE A 49 -11.39 0.78 -6.30
N ALA A 50 -10.80 -0.32 -5.84
CA ALA A 50 -10.12 -1.26 -6.73
C ALA A 50 -11.08 -2.19 -7.48
N GLY A 51 -12.37 -2.18 -7.15
CA GLY A 51 -13.38 -2.97 -7.84
C GLY A 51 -13.52 -4.40 -7.37
N ILE A 52 -13.04 -4.72 -6.17
CA ILE A 52 -13.09 -6.10 -5.63
C ILE A 52 -13.94 -6.23 -4.37
N GLY A 53 -14.73 -5.22 -4.06
CA GLY A 53 -15.59 -5.25 -2.89
C GLY A 53 -14.89 -4.74 -1.63
N SER A 54 -15.63 -4.64 -0.55
CA SER A 54 -15.13 -4.06 0.69
C SER A 54 -14.06 -4.94 1.33
N LEU A 55 -12.91 -4.33 1.68
CA LEU A 55 -11.81 -4.99 2.38
C LEU A 55 -11.68 -4.53 3.83
N GLY A 56 -12.37 -3.46 4.21
CA GLY A 56 -12.28 -2.91 5.56
C GLY A 56 -11.09 -1.98 5.77
N THR A 57 -10.32 -1.68 4.73
CA THR A 57 -9.16 -0.78 4.79
C THR A 57 -9.47 0.48 4.01
N ASN A 58 -9.73 1.56 4.72
CA ASN A 58 -10.09 2.83 4.10
C ASN A 58 -8.87 3.65 3.70
N ILE A 59 -9.01 4.40 2.62
CA ILE A 59 -7.95 5.28 2.14
C ILE A 59 -7.83 6.46 3.11
N THR A 60 -6.60 6.73 3.57
CA THR A 60 -6.30 7.81 4.52
C THR A 60 -5.14 8.67 4.01
N ASP A 61 -5.09 9.93 4.45
CA ASP A 61 -3.95 10.81 4.24
C ASP A 61 -3.08 10.95 5.48
N LYS A 62 -3.39 10.20 6.53
CA LYS A 62 -2.69 10.28 7.82
C LYS A 62 -1.65 9.17 7.92
N ARG A 63 -0.36 9.55 7.87
CA ARG A 63 0.74 8.59 7.90
C ARG A 63 0.79 7.77 9.17
N ASP A 64 0.48 8.37 10.32
CA ASP A 64 0.49 7.65 11.59
C ASP A 64 -0.53 6.52 11.61
N LEU A 65 -1.71 6.72 11.03
CA LEU A 65 -2.70 5.67 10.89
C LEU A 65 -2.27 4.60 9.87
N PHE A 66 -1.72 5.06 8.74
CA PHE A 66 -1.29 4.17 7.67
C PHE A 66 -0.20 3.21 8.12
N PHE A 67 0.83 3.73 8.79
CA PHE A 67 1.97 2.93 9.19
C PHE A 67 1.73 2.10 10.45
N ASN A 68 0.55 2.19 11.02
CA ASN A 68 0.23 1.42 12.22
C ASN A 68 0.19 -0.07 11.87
N ASN A 69 1.21 -0.80 12.34
CA ASN A 69 1.26 -2.26 12.26
C ASN A 69 1.39 -2.81 10.83
N LEU A 70 2.26 -2.19 10.02
CA LEU A 70 2.60 -2.69 8.68
C LEU A 70 3.92 -3.45 8.68
N ASP A 71 4.01 -4.49 7.86
CA ASP A 71 5.25 -5.22 7.63
C ASP A 71 6.03 -4.65 6.45
N VAL A 72 5.32 -4.24 5.41
CA VAL A 72 5.94 -3.72 4.20
C VAL A 72 5.05 -2.65 3.56
N VAL A 73 5.70 -1.65 2.95
CA VAL A 73 5.01 -0.58 2.22
C VAL A 73 5.45 -0.63 0.76
N ILE A 74 4.47 -0.58 -0.14
CA ILE A 74 4.71 -0.44 -1.57
C ILE A 74 4.25 0.97 -1.96
N ASP A 75 5.16 1.76 -2.51
CA ASP A 75 4.91 3.17 -2.77
C ASP A 75 4.84 3.47 -4.27
N PHE A 76 3.63 3.85 -4.72
CA PHE A 76 3.37 4.34 -6.08
C PHE A 76 3.01 5.82 -6.07
N SER A 77 3.29 6.53 -4.98
CA SER A 77 2.92 7.93 -4.84
C SER A 77 3.83 8.86 -5.66
N SER A 78 3.56 10.16 -5.58
CA SER A 78 4.36 11.16 -6.27
C SER A 78 5.75 11.28 -5.68
N THR A 79 6.69 11.84 -6.46
CA THR A 79 8.07 12.07 -6.02
C THR A 79 8.12 12.85 -4.71
N ASP A 80 7.24 13.83 -4.53
CA ASP A 80 7.21 14.63 -3.30
C ASP A 80 6.84 13.80 -2.08
N ALA A 81 5.95 12.82 -2.24
CA ALA A 81 5.50 11.98 -1.13
C ALA A 81 6.49 10.85 -0.82
N ILE A 82 7.23 10.37 -1.81
CA ILE A 82 8.15 9.24 -1.64
C ILE A 82 9.15 9.48 -0.51
N SER A 83 9.76 10.67 -0.49
CA SER A 83 10.76 11.02 0.51
C SER A 83 10.21 10.90 1.94
N GLU A 84 9.03 11.46 2.17
CA GLU A 84 8.39 11.41 3.48
C GLU A 84 7.95 9.98 3.85
N ASN A 85 7.44 9.24 2.88
CA ASN A 85 7.01 7.85 3.10
C ASN A 85 8.19 6.95 3.44
N LEU A 86 9.31 7.09 2.71
CA LEU A 86 10.52 6.33 2.98
C LEU A 86 11.06 6.63 4.39
N LYS A 87 11.08 7.90 4.76
CA LYS A 87 11.55 8.33 6.08
C LYS A 87 10.71 7.69 7.18
N ALA A 88 9.38 7.70 7.04
CA ALA A 88 8.48 7.10 8.00
C ALA A 88 8.70 5.58 8.09
N ALA A 89 8.89 4.92 6.97
CA ALA A 89 9.14 3.48 6.94
C ALA A 89 10.43 3.11 7.68
N VAL A 90 11.49 3.89 7.47
CA VAL A 90 12.77 3.67 8.16
C VAL A 90 12.62 3.85 9.67
N GLU A 91 11.95 4.93 10.09
CA GLU A 91 11.75 5.22 11.51
C GLU A 91 10.94 4.14 12.22
N LEU A 92 9.99 3.53 11.51
CA LEU A 92 9.09 2.52 12.07
C LEU A 92 9.55 1.09 11.77
N ASN A 93 10.75 0.95 11.22
CA ASN A 93 11.35 -0.35 10.91
C ASN A 93 10.45 -1.20 9.99
N CYS A 94 9.83 -0.55 9.03
CA CYS A 94 8.95 -1.17 8.04
C CYS A 94 9.70 -1.32 6.72
N SER A 95 9.60 -2.46 6.06
CA SER A 95 10.22 -2.67 4.75
C SER A 95 9.56 -1.77 3.71
N TYR A 96 10.36 -1.25 2.79
CA TYR A 96 9.89 -0.28 1.80
C TYR A 96 10.24 -0.75 0.40
N VAL A 97 9.24 -0.77 -0.47
CA VAL A 97 9.40 -1.13 -1.88
C VAL A 97 8.88 0.03 -2.73
N LEU A 98 9.74 0.55 -3.61
CA LEU A 98 9.32 1.56 -4.56
C LEU A 98 8.66 0.88 -5.75
N GLY A 99 7.40 1.20 -6.00
CA GLY A 99 6.57 0.49 -6.98
C GLY A 99 6.73 1.00 -8.39
N THR A 100 7.96 1.11 -8.89
CA THR A 100 8.24 1.59 -10.24
C THR A 100 8.35 0.46 -11.26
N THR A 101 8.35 -0.79 -10.80
CA THR A 101 8.48 -1.97 -11.66
C THR A 101 7.12 -2.64 -11.85
N GLY A 102 7.07 -3.68 -12.66
CA GLY A 102 5.83 -4.35 -13.01
C GLY A 102 5.07 -4.94 -11.84
N LEU A 103 3.78 -5.17 -12.05
CA LEU A 103 2.83 -5.66 -11.07
C LEU A 103 2.69 -7.18 -11.15
N ASP A 104 3.78 -7.87 -11.28
CA ASP A 104 3.80 -9.29 -11.56
C ASP A 104 4.32 -10.08 -10.35
N ASN A 105 4.64 -11.34 -10.60
CA ASN A 105 5.16 -12.23 -9.58
C ASN A 105 6.47 -11.73 -8.98
N ASP A 106 7.27 -10.97 -9.73
CA ASP A 106 8.53 -10.45 -9.22
C ASP A 106 8.32 -9.48 -8.06
N LEU A 107 7.27 -8.65 -8.13
CA LEU A 107 6.93 -7.74 -7.04
C LEU A 107 6.45 -8.52 -5.82
N ILE A 108 5.63 -9.53 -6.01
CA ILE A 108 5.17 -10.40 -4.92
C ILE A 108 6.35 -11.11 -4.27
N ASP A 109 7.28 -11.63 -5.06
CA ASP A 109 8.48 -12.29 -4.54
C ASP A 109 9.32 -11.30 -3.73
N LEU A 110 9.45 -10.07 -4.20
CA LEU A 110 10.18 -9.03 -3.49
C LEU A 110 9.53 -8.70 -2.15
N ILE A 111 8.22 -8.60 -2.11
CA ILE A 111 7.47 -8.36 -0.87
C ILE A 111 7.74 -9.49 0.13
N ASN A 112 7.64 -10.74 -0.32
CA ASN A 112 7.88 -11.91 0.53
C ASN A 112 9.33 -11.94 1.04
N THR A 113 10.28 -11.51 0.22
CA THR A 113 11.69 -11.46 0.60
C THR A 113 11.96 -10.36 1.63
N CYS A 114 11.30 -9.21 1.50
CA CYS A 114 11.51 -8.07 2.38
C CYS A 114 10.86 -8.24 3.75
N SER A 115 9.89 -9.11 3.86
CA SER A 115 9.19 -9.33 5.12
C SER A 115 9.77 -10.53 5.86
#